data_7d822aa6d357ac784be283ff314e2ad1
#
_entry.id   7d822aa6d357ac784be283ff314e2ad1
#
_cell.length_a   1.000
_cell.length_b   1.000
_cell.length_c   1.000
_cell.angle_alpha   90.00
_cell.angle_beta   90.00
_cell.angle_gamma   90.00
#
_symmetry.space_group_name_H-M   'P 1'
#
loop_
_entity.id
_entity.type
_entity.pdbx_description
1 polymer ?
#
loop_
_entity_poly.entity_id
_entity_poly.type
_entity_poly.pdbx_seq_one_letter_code
_entity_poly.pdbx_strand_id
1 'polypeptide(L)'
;YKTGKKSFDLSEVQYGLGIQMLLYLFALEKEGQAHFGMPVVPAGVLYLPAKDVIVREKRGASEEKIRSDVQAELRRSGLLLQDAEVLRAMEHSALEKPVYLPITLKKDGTITDGVATAYQLGQLGKYTEHLLEQIAGELARGNVDADPVQRSQQDSACRYCAYASACYFRPGVGRDRR
;
A
#
# COMPACT_ATOMS: atom_id res chain seq x y z
N TYR A 1 -5.01 -11.51 5.99
CA TYR A 1 -4.05 -12.41 5.33
C TYR A 1 -4.35 -12.52 3.84
N LYS A 2 -3.34 -12.37 2.98
CA LYS A 2 -3.45 -12.50 1.52
C LYS A 2 -2.34 -13.40 1.00
N THR A 3 -2.68 -14.39 0.22
CA THR A 3 -1.75 -15.40 -0.31
C THR A 3 -0.91 -14.91 -1.49
N GLY A 4 -1.33 -13.83 -2.18
CA GLY A 4 -0.60 -13.25 -3.30
C GLY A 4 0.44 -12.21 -2.86
N LYS A 5 1.42 -11.92 -3.74
CA LYS A 5 2.34 -10.79 -3.53
C LYS A 5 1.52 -9.49 -3.53
N LYS A 6 1.60 -8.74 -2.43
CA LYS A 6 1.00 -7.41 -2.30
C LYS A 6 2.10 -6.38 -2.07
N SER A 7 1.96 -5.26 -2.76
CA SER A 7 2.73 -4.05 -2.51
C SER A 7 1.78 -2.91 -2.22
N PHE A 8 2.23 -1.93 -1.47
CA PHE A 8 1.53 -0.66 -1.35
C PHE A 8 1.85 0.19 -2.56
N ASP A 9 0.81 0.68 -3.23
CA ASP A 9 0.93 1.60 -4.35
C ASP A 9 -0.05 2.76 -4.14
N LEU A 10 0.50 3.94 -3.87
CA LEU A 10 -0.30 5.13 -3.61
C LEU A 10 -1.10 5.57 -4.86
N SER A 11 -0.62 5.26 -6.05
CA SER A 11 -1.34 5.57 -7.30
C SER A 11 -2.64 4.79 -7.45
N GLU A 12 -2.76 3.62 -6.82
CA GLU A 12 -3.99 2.83 -6.79
C GLU A 12 -5.08 3.49 -5.94
N VAL A 13 -4.68 4.20 -4.88
CA VAL A 13 -5.59 4.80 -3.90
C VAL A 13 -6.52 5.82 -4.55
N GLN A 14 -6.05 6.58 -5.54
CA GLN A 14 -6.86 7.55 -6.26
C GLN A 14 -8.06 6.93 -6.99
N TYR A 15 -7.99 5.65 -7.31
CA TYR A 15 -9.07 4.87 -7.95
C TYR A 15 -9.87 4.03 -6.96
N GLY A 16 -9.62 4.15 -5.66
CA GLY A 16 -10.26 3.32 -4.64
C GLY A 16 -9.70 1.90 -4.53
N LEU A 17 -8.57 1.63 -5.18
CA LEU A 17 -7.93 0.32 -5.13
C LEU A 17 -6.91 0.26 -3.98
N GLY A 18 -6.76 -0.91 -3.37
CA GLY A 18 -5.76 -1.11 -2.33
C GLY A 18 -6.00 -0.37 -1.01
N ILE A 19 -7.12 0.31 -0.82
CA ILE A 19 -7.42 1.19 0.32
C ILE A 19 -7.69 0.47 1.64
N GLN A 20 -7.87 -0.84 1.64
CA GLN A 20 -8.27 -1.61 2.84
C GLN A 20 -7.40 -1.33 4.06
N MET A 21 -6.08 -1.28 3.89
CA MET A 21 -5.16 -1.04 5.02
C MET A 21 -5.22 0.41 5.52
N LEU A 22 -5.52 1.36 4.62
CA LEU A 22 -5.74 2.76 4.99
C LEU A 22 -7.04 2.91 5.78
N LEU A 23 -8.11 2.19 5.40
CA LEU A 23 -9.36 2.17 6.15
C LEU A 23 -9.14 1.67 7.58
N TYR A 24 -8.36 0.60 7.76
CA TYR A 24 -8.03 0.11 9.09
C TYR A 24 -7.19 1.12 9.88
N LEU A 25 -6.18 1.73 9.25
CA LEU A 25 -5.32 2.72 9.87
C LEU A 25 -6.12 3.90 10.42
N PHE A 26 -6.96 4.51 9.59
CA PHE A 26 -7.74 5.68 9.96
C PHE A 26 -8.95 5.35 10.84
N ALA A 27 -9.52 4.14 10.74
CA ALA A 27 -10.51 3.68 11.70
C ALA A 27 -9.91 3.52 13.10
N LEU A 28 -8.70 2.95 13.21
CA LEU A 28 -7.99 2.84 14.50
C LEU A 28 -7.65 4.22 15.08
N GLU A 29 -7.29 5.20 14.25
CA GLU A 29 -7.07 6.58 14.70
C GLU A 29 -8.35 7.18 15.31
N LYS A 30 -9.49 7.04 14.64
CA LYS A 30 -10.78 7.55 15.12
C LYS A 30 -11.26 6.87 16.40
N GLU A 31 -11.14 5.55 16.44
CA GLU A 31 -11.66 4.72 17.54
C GLU A 31 -10.62 4.50 18.65
N GLY A 32 -9.41 5.05 18.51
CA GLY A 32 -8.29 4.80 19.42
C GLY A 32 -8.62 5.13 20.89
N GLN A 33 -9.30 6.25 21.12
CA GLN A 33 -9.72 6.62 22.47
C GLN A 33 -10.67 5.60 23.09
N ALA A 34 -11.61 5.06 22.31
CA ALA A 34 -12.57 4.07 22.79
C ALA A 34 -11.93 2.70 23.04
N HIS A 35 -11.00 2.28 22.18
CA HIS A 35 -10.39 0.95 22.26
C HIS A 35 -9.17 0.88 23.19
N PHE A 36 -8.37 1.94 23.27
CA PHE A 36 -7.11 1.94 24.01
C PHE A 36 -7.08 2.88 25.21
N GLY A 37 -8.17 3.64 25.46
CA GLY A 37 -8.24 4.62 26.55
C GLY A 37 -7.38 5.87 26.32
N MET A 38 -6.76 6.00 25.14
CA MET A 38 -5.92 7.13 24.76
C MET A 38 -6.04 7.43 23.27
N PRO A 39 -5.82 8.70 22.85
CA PRO A 39 -5.67 9.01 21.43
C PRO A 39 -4.50 8.26 20.82
N VAL A 40 -4.68 7.77 19.60
CA VAL A 40 -3.60 7.13 18.83
C VAL A 40 -3.31 7.93 17.56
N VAL A 41 -2.06 7.90 17.14
CA VAL A 41 -1.61 8.55 15.90
C VAL A 41 -1.22 7.46 14.91
N PRO A 42 -1.67 7.56 13.65
CA PRO A 42 -1.33 6.58 12.64
C PRO A 42 0.17 6.59 12.36
N ALA A 43 0.84 5.46 12.60
CA ALA A 43 2.26 5.29 12.31
C ALA A 43 2.54 4.80 10.89
N GLY A 44 1.51 4.29 10.19
CA GLY A 44 1.60 3.84 8.81
C GLY A 44 1.05 2.44 8.59
N VAL A 45 1.22 1.97 7.36
CA VAL A 45 0.81 0.63 6.92
C VAL A 45 2.00 -0.12 6.34
N LEU A 46 2.13 -1.41 6.67
CA LEU A 46 3.18 -2.28 6.16
C LEU A 46 2.60 -3.61 5.69
N TYR A 47 2.99 -4.02 4.49
CA TYR A 47 2.80 -5.39 4.01
C TYR A 47 4.06 -6.19 4.29
N LEU A 48 3.94 -7.21 5.11
CA LEU A 48 5.03 -8.14 5.44
C LEU A 48 4.94 -9.34 4.50
N PRO A 49 6.01 -9.69 3.77
CA PRO A 49 6.04 -10.92 2.98
C PRO A 49 5.97 -12.15 3.93
N ALA A 50 4.88 -12.92 3.83
CA ALA A 50 4.71 -14.17 4.58
C ALA A 50 4.93 -15.35 3.61
N LYS A 51 6.16 -15.52 3.16
CA LYS A 51 6.57 -16.56 2.19
C LYS A 51 7.93 -17.15 2.59
N ASP A 52 8.15 -18.39 2.18
CA ASP A 52 9.49 -18.95 2.17
C ASP A 52 10.33 -18.24 1.11
N VAL A 53 11.53 -17.84 1.50
CA VAL A 53 12.45 -17.15 0.60
C VAL A 53 13.36 -18.16 -0.08
N ILE A 54 13.28 -18.20 -1.40
CA ILE A 54 14.18 -18.99 -2.24
C ILE A 54 15.09 -18.03 -3.00
N VAL A 55 16.37 -18.00 -2.65
CA VAL A 55 17.38 -17.19 -3.32
C VAL A 55 18.12 -18.07 -4.33
N ARG A 56 18.28 -17.56 -5.55
CA ARG A 56 19.05 -18.23 -6.61
C ARG A 56 20.39 -17.53 -6.77
N GLU A 57 21.45 -18.15 -6.30
CA GLU A 57 22.80 -17.62 -6.40
C GLU A 57 23.75 -18.57 -7.15
N LYS A 58 24.86 -18.01 -7.62
CA LYS A 58 25.90 -18.79 -8.26
C LYS A 58 26.58 -19.70 -7.23
N ARG A 59 27.04 -20.89 -7.66
CA ARG A 59 27.81 -21.81 -6.82
C ARG A 59 29.04 -21.09 -6.26
N GLY A 60 29.18 -21.10 -4.94
CA GLY A 60 30.27 -20.41 -4.23
C GLY A 60 29.99 -18.96 -3.84
N ALA A 61 28.74 -18.48 -3.94
CA ALA A 61 28.38 -17.21 -3.37
C ALA A 61 28.65 -17.17 -1.86
N SER A 62 29.08 -16.00 -1.35
CA SER A 62 29.34 -15.83 0.08
C SER A 62 28.04 -15.87 0.90
N GLU A 63 28.13 -16.33 2.14
CA GLU A 63 27.00 -16.33 3.06
C GLU A 63 26.41 -14.92 3.28
N GLU A 64 27.26 -13.90 3.30
CA GLU A 64 26.82 -12.50 3.41
C GLU A 64 25.94 -12.07 2.24
N LYS A 65 26.34 -12.48 1.02
CA LYS A 65 25.55 -12.20 -0.20
C LYS A 65 24.20 -12.90 -0.12
N ILE A 66 24.18 -14.19 0.22
CA ILE A 66 22.93 -14.96 0.37
C ILE A 66 22.03 -14.33 1.42
N ARG A 67 22.57 -13.93 2.58
CA ARG A 67 21.82 -13.26 3.65
C ARG A 67 21.24 -11.93 3.18
N SER A 68 22.02 -11.12 2.46
CA SER A 68 21.56 -9.85 1.89
C SER A 68 20.40 -10.04 0.92
N ASP A 69 20.46 -11.06 0.08
CA ASP A 69 19.40 -11.34 -0.90
C ASP A 69 18.12 -11.85 -0.22
N VAL A 70 18.25 -12.67 0.83
CA VAL A 70 17.12 -13.08 1.67
C VAL A 70 16.48 -11.86 2.34
N GLN A 71 17.27 -10.96 2.88
CA GLN A 71 16.77 -9.73 3.49
C GLN A 71 16.05 -8.84 2.47
N ALA A 72 16.58 -8.70 1.25
CA ALA A 72 15.96 -7.95 0.17
C ALA A 72 14.58 -8.53 -0.22
N GLU A 73 14.46 -9.87 -0.27
CA GLU A 73 13.18 -10.54 -0.55
C GLU A 73 12.13 -10.39 0.60
N LEU A 74 12.60 -10.19 1.82
CA LEU A 74 11.76 -9.97 3.01
C LEU A 74 11.49 -8.49 3.27
N ARG A 75 12.02 -7.59 2.44
CA ARG A 75 11.76 -6.16 2.57
C ARG A 75 10.25 -5.89 2.46
N ARG A 76 9.75 -5.11 3.39
CA ARG A 76 8.35 -4.74 3.49
C ARG A 76 7.99 -3.71 2.41
N SER A 77 6.71 -3.58 2.13
CA SER A 77 6.15 -2.53 1.29
C SER A 77 5.12 -1.76 2.11
N GLY A 78 5.06 -0.44 1.97
CA GLY A 78 4.11 0.35 2.74
C GLY A 78 4.39 1.84 2.71
N LEU A 79 3.67 2.55 3.59
CA LEU A 79 3.82 3.98 3.82
C LEU A 79 3.87 4.21 5.32
N LEU A 80 4.90 4.89 5.79
CA LEU A 80 5.19 5.12 7.20
C LEU A 80 5.17 6.61 7.53
N LEU A 81 4.86 6.94 8.78
CA LEU A 81 5.04 8.28 9.30
C LEU A 81 6.53 8.64 9.29
N GLN A 82 6.86 9.79 8.71
CA GLN A 82 8.21 10.34 8.68
C GLN A 82 8.58 10.92 10.06
N ASP A 83 8.75 10.01 11.02
CA ASP A 83 9.15 10.33 12.37
C ASP A 83 10.29 9.41 12.81
N ALA A 84 11.37 9.99 13.30
CA ALA A 84 12.59 9.26 13.63
C ALA A 84 12.41 8.26 14.77
N GLU A 85 11.59 8.59 15.78
CA GLU A 85 11.34 7.72 16.92
C GLU A 85 10.46 6.55 16.51
N VAL A 86 9.42 6.82 15.71
CA VAL A 86 8.53 5.79 15.17
C VAL A 86 9.32 4.80 14.30
N LEU A 87 10.17 5.30 13.40
CA LEU A 87 10.98 4.45 12.53
C LEU A 87 11.98 3.59 13.32
N ARG A 88 12.65 4.16 14.35
CA ARG A 88 13.54 3.39 15.25
C ARG A 88 12.78 2.35 16.07
N ALA A 89 11.55 2.66 16.49
CA ALA A 89 10.73 1.70 17.23
C ALA A 89 10.31 0.51 16.34
N MET A 90 10.15 0.73 15.02
CA MET A 90 9.82 -0.33 14.06
C MET A 90 11.04 -1.16 13.64
N GLU A 91 12.21 -0.52 13.50
CA GLU A 91 13.46 -1.14 13.15
C GLU A 91 14.62 -0.34 13.75
N HIS A 92 15.35 -0.92 14.70
CA HIS A 92 16.40 -0.22 15.45
C HIS A 92 17.45 0.47 14.55
N SER A 93 17.81 -0.19 13.44
CA SER A 93 18.81 0.30 12.47
C SER A 93 18.19 1.20 11.36
N ALA A 94 16.91 1.58 11.45
CA ALA A 94 16.19 2.27 10.37
C ALA A 94 16.88 3.55 9.87
N LEU A 95 17.50 4.31 10.77
CA LEU A 95 18.18 5.58 10.43
C LEU A 95 19.68 5.44 10.14
N GLU A 96 20.20 4.22 10.14
CA GLU A 96 21.60 3.93 9.79
C GLU A 96 21.65 3.06 8.54
N LYS A 97 21.04 1.89 8.61
CA LYS A 97 20.97 0.92 7.53
C LYS A 97 19.61 0.20 7.56
N PRO A 98 18.57 0.76 6.96
CA PRO A 98 17.27 0.11 6.91
C PRO A 98 17.35 -1.19 6.13
N VAL A 99 16.90 -2.29 6.72
CA VAL A 99 16.95 -3.64 6.15
C VAL A 99 15.57 -4.05 5.65
N TYR A 100 14.56 -3.90 6.50
CA TYR A 100 13.21 -4.39 6.25
C TYR A 100 12.21 -3.29 5.92
N LEU A 101 12.40 -2.08 6.46
CA LEU A 101 11.49 -0.98 6.18
C LEU A 101 11.62 -0.50 4.72
N PRO A 102 10.52 -0.07 4.09
CA PRO A 102 10.48 0.39 2.69
C PRO A 102 11.02 1.81 2.52
N ILE A 103 12.03 2.20 3.30
CA ILE A 103 12.59 3.54 3.28
C ILE A 103 13.97 3.55 2.63
N THR A 104 14.33 4.68 2.05
CA THR A 104 15.68 4.93 1.50
C THR A 104 16.32 6.06 2.30
N LEU A 105 17.52 5.82 2.80
CA LEU A 105 18.33 6.81 3.50
C LEU A 105 19.39 7.35 2.56
N LYS A 106 19.37 8.66 2.33
CA LYS A 106 20.41 9.35 1.55
C LYS A 106 21.65 9.61 2.40
N LYS A 107 22.76 9.93 1.74
CA LYS A 107 24.05 10.24 2.41
C LYS A 107 23.98 11.43 3.37
N ASP A 108 23.07 12.37 3.12
CA ASP A 108 22.82 13.54 3.96
C ASP A 108 21.86 13.26 5.14
N GLY A 109 21.46 11.99 5.33
CA GLY A 109 20.51 11.59 6.37
C GLY A 109 19.04 11.80 6.02
N THR A 110 18.73 12.32 4.82
CA THR A 110 17.35 12.50 4.38
C THR A 110 16.69 11.15 4.11
N ILE A 111 15.51 10.95 4.69
CA ILE A 111 14.70 9.76 4.45
C ILE A 111 13.80 10.03 3.25
N THR A 112 13.84 9.14 2.28
CA THR A 112 12.99 9.17 1.09
C THR A 112 12.31 7.82 0.90
N ASP A 113 11.33 7.77 0.00
CA ASP A 113 10.52 6.59 -0.31
C ASP A 113 9.80 6.01 0.93
N GLY A 114 8.65 5.48 0.74
CA GLY A 114 7.88 4.79 1.77
C GLY A 114 7.53 5.60 3.02
N VAL A 115 7.71 6.92 3.02
CA VAL A 115 7.38 7.80 4.13
C VAL A 115 6.46 8.95 3.71
N ALA A 116 5.66 9.40 4.67
CA ALA A 116 4.82 10.59 4.56
C ALA A 116 4.88 11.40 5.86
N THR A 117 4.84 12.71 5.75
CA THR A 117 4.69 13.58 6.92
C THR A 117 3.33 13.39 7.58
N ALA A 118 3.18 13.80 8.84
CA ALA A 118 1.88 13.77 9.53
C ALA A 118 0.81 14.55 8.76
N TYR A 119 1.18 15.67 8.14
CA TYR A 119 0.27 16.42 7.29
C TYR A 119 -0.20 15.61 6.07
N GLN A 120 0.73 14.95 5.37
CA GLN A 120 0.41 14.13 4.19
C GLN A 120 -0.46 12.92 4.57
N LEU A 121 -0.19 12.25 5.70
CA LEU A 121 -1.06 11.18 6.21
C LEU A 121 -2.45 11.71 6.55
N GLY A 122 -2.56 12.87 7.18
CA GLY A 122 -3.84 13.51 7.46
C GLY A 122 -4.62 13.86 6.18
N GLN A 123 -3.94 14.32 5.12
CA GLN A 123 -4.58 14.55 3.81
C GLN A 123 -5.05 13.23 3.16
N LEU A 124 -4.24 12.18 3.28
CA LEU A 124 -4.60 10.85 2.79
C LEU A 124 -5.83 10.30 3.52
N GLY A 125 -5.96 10.54 4.83
CA GLY A 125 -7.13 10.20 5.63
C GLY A 125 -8.39 10.88 5.12
N LYS A 126 -8.34 12.21 4.95
CA LYS A 126 -9.45 13.00 4.40
C LYS A 126 -9.84 12.54 2.99
N TYR A 127 -8.85 12.26 2.16
CA TYR A 127 -9.11 11.75 0.82
C TYR A 127 -9.80 10.38 0.85
N THR A 128 -9.36 9.49 1.73
CA THR A 128 -9.97 8.16 1.91
C THR A 128 -11.44 8.28 2.35
N GLU A 129 -11.75 9.20 3.27
CA GLU A 129 -13.14 9.47 3.69
C GLU A 129 -13.99 9.99 2.52
N HIS A 130 -13.49 11.00 1.81
CA HIS A 130 -14.17 11.55 0.65
C HIS A 130 -14.47 10.48 -0.41
N LEU A 131 -13.50 9.59 -0.67
CA LEU A 131 -13.68 8.49 -1.60
C LEU A 131 -14.79 7.52 -1.14
N LEU A 132 -14.86 7.22 0.15
CA LEU A 132 -15.93 6.38 0.70
C LEU A 132 -17.30 7.05 0.57
N GLU A 133 -17.40 8.36 0.81
CA GLU A 133 -18.62 9.13 0.62
C GLU A 133 -19.08 9.10 -0.84
N GLN A 134 -18.15 9.26 -1.77
CA GLN A 134 -18.45 9.14 -3.21
C GLN A 134 -18.97 7.75 -3.56
N ILE A 135 -18.28 6.68 -3.13
CA ILE A 135 -18.70 5.29 -3.37
C ILE A 135 -20.08 5.05 -2.77
N ALA A 136 -20.31 5.46 -1.53
CA ALA A 136 -21.60 5.31 -0.87
C ALA A 136 -22.72 6.07 -1.61
N GLY A 137 -22.42 7.26 -2.10
CA GLY A 137 -23.35 8.05 -2.91
C GLY A 137 -23.70 7.37 -4.25
N GLU A 138 -22.72 6.81 -4.94
CA GLU A 138 -22.95 6.05 -6.19
C GLU A 138 -23.82 4.80 -5.94
N LEU A 139 -23.52 4.05 -4.89
CA LEU A 139 -24.31 2.88 -4.47
C LEU A 139 -25.75 3.27 -4.12
N ALA A 140 -25.95 4.36 -3.36
CA ALA A 140 -27.26 4.84 -2.97
C ALA A 140 -28.11 5.30 -4.18
N ARG A 141 -27.49 5.80 -5.23
CA ARG A 141 -28.15 6.15 -6.48
C ARG A 141 -28.40 4.96 -7.42
N GLY A 142 -27.94 3.78 -7.05
CA GLY A 142 -28.04 2.57 -7.89
C GLY A 142 -27.19 2.66 -9.17
N ASN A 143 -26.09 3.40 -9.13
CA ASN A 143 -25.19 3.50 -10.27
C ASN A 143 -24.53 2.15 -10.54
N VAL A 144 -24.74 1.62 -11.76
CA VAL A 144 -24.18 0.36 -12.27
C VAL A 144 -23.37 0.54 -13.55
N ASP A 145 -22.95 1.77 -13.83
CA ASP A 145 -22.18 2.09 -15.03
C ASP A 145 -20.90 1.26 -15.11
N ALA A 146 -20.60 0.75 -16.29
CA ALA A 146 -19.35 0.07 -16.57
C ALA A 146 -18.24 1.12 -16.75
N ASP A 147 -17.51 1.38 -15.69
CA ASP A 147 -16.45 2.38 -15.61
C ASP A 147 -15.19 1.78 -14.96
N PRO A 148 -14.58 0.74 -15.57
CA PRO A 148 -13.46 0.03 -14.98
C PRO A 148 -12.17 0.85 -15.01
N VAL A 149 -11.35 0.70 -13.98
CA VAL A 149 -9.96 1.18 -14.02
C VAL A 149 -9.16 0.33 -14.99
N GLN A 150 -8.49 0.98 -15.95
CA GLN A 150 -7.63 0.34 -16.92
C GLN A 150 -6.27 1.02 -16.97
N ARG A 151 -5.24 0.36 -16.50
CA ARG A 151 -3.85 0.85 -16.53
C ARG A 151 -3.10 0.45 -17.81
N SER A 152 -3.45 -0.69 -18.37
CA SER A 152 -2.96 -1.19 -19.66
C SER A 152 -3.95 -2.21 -20.24
N GLN A 153 -3.71 -2.66 -21.48
CA GLN A 153 -4.52 -3.74 -22.07
C GLN A 153 -4.48 -5.04 -21.26
N GLN A 154 -3.39 -5.28 -20.53
CA GLN A 154 -3.21 -6.48 -19.71
C GLN A 154 -3.59 -6.27 -18.24
N ASP A 155 -3.69 -5.02 -17.77
CA ASP A 155 -4.03 -4.64 -16.40
C ASP A 155 -5.37 -3.90 -16.36
N SER A 156 -6.43 -4.68 -16.46
CA SER A 156 -7.81 -4.24 -16.42
C SER A 156 -8.65 -5.15 -15.55
N ALA A 157 -9.58 -4.57 -14.79
CA ALA A 157 -10.58 -5.32 -14.04
C ALA A 157 -11.40 -6.27 -14.91
N CYS A 158 -11.57 -5.94 -16.18
CA CYS A 158 -12.34 -6.74 -17.15
C CYS A 158 -11.74 -8.12 -17.42
N ARG A 159 -10.42 -8.27 -17.26
CA ARG A 159 -9.72 -9.54 -17.51
C ARG A 159 -10.24 -10.71 -16.66
N TYR A 160 -10.65 -10.40 -15.44
CA TYR A 160 -11.12 -11.39 -14.45
C TYR A 160 -12.61 -11.26 -14.15
N CYS A 161 -13.34 -10.46 -14.93
CA CYS A 161 -14.75 -10.21 -14.73
C CYS A 161 -15.60 -11.35 -15.27
N ALA A 162 -16.42 -11.96 -14.43
CA ALA A 162 -17.34 -13.02 -14.83
C ALA A 162 -18.40 -12.55 -15.85
N TYR A 163 -18.66 -11.26 -15.91
CA TYR A 163 -19.65 -10.64 -16.79
C TYR A 163 -19.06 -10.02 -18.05
N ALA A 164 -17.76 -10.20 -18.33
CA ALA A 164 -17.09 -9.56 -19.47
C ALA A 164 -17.78 -9.89 -20.81
N SER A 165 -18.24 -11.12 -21.00
CA SER A 165 -18.94 -11.56 -22.23
C SER A 165 -20.33 -10.94 -22.42
N ALA A 166 -20.99 -10.54 -21.36
CA ALA A 166 -22.34 -9.93 -21.38
C ALA A 166 -22.29 -8.39 -21.33
N CYS A 167 -21.20 -7.83 -20.82
CA CYS A 167 -21.07 -6.39 -20.59
C CYS A 167 -20.82 -5.60 -21.88
N TYR A 168 -20.17 -6.22 -22.89
CA TYR A 168 -19.77 -5.58 -24.15
C TYR A 168 -18.90 -4.32 -24.00
N PHE A 169 -18.33 -4.10 -22.81
CA PHE A 169 -17.43 -2.97 -22.59
C PHE A 169 -16.20 -3.09 -23.49
N ARG A 170 -15.85 -1.98 -24.18
CA ARG A 170 -14.65 -1.88 -25.01
C ARG A 170 -13.76 -0.77 -24.50
N PRO A 171 -12.49 -1.07 -24.12
CA PRO A 171 -11.53 -0.08 -23.68
C PRO A 171 -11.34 1.05 -24.71
N GLY A 172 -11.34 2.29 -24.24
CA GLY A 172 -11.15 3.47 -25.08
C GLY A 172 -12.38 3.91 -25.88
N VAL A 173 -13.48 3.17 -25.84
CA VAL A 173 -14.76 3.52 -26.48
C VAL A 173 -15.82 3.93 -25.47
N GLY A 174 -15.72 3.42 -24.26
CA GLY A 174 -16.60 3.75 -23.13
C GLY A 174 -15.94 4.66 -22.10
N ARG A 175 -16.51 4.67 -20.90
CA ARG A 175 -15.94 5.35 -19.73
C ARG A 175 -14.95 4.42 -19.07
N ASP A 176 -13.67 4.52 -19.39
CA ASP A 176 -12.60 3.84 -18.70
C ASP A 176 -11.74 4.86 -17.94
N ARG A 177 -11.41 4.55 -16.70
CA ARG A 177 -10.50 5.36 -15.88
C ARG A 177 -9.06 4.95 -16.20
N ARG A 178 -8.26 5.89 -16.67
CA ARG A 178 -6.85 5.71 -17.06
C ARG A 178 -5.91 6.40 -16.11
#